data_4406ecb1334d18575ea6e811cd7e61e6
#
_entry.id   4406ecb1334d18575ea6e811cd7e61e6
#
_cell.length_a   1.000
_cell.length_b   1.000
_cell.length_c   1.000
_cell.angle_alpha   90.00
_cell.angle_beta   90.00
_cell.angle_gamma   90.00
#
_symmetry.space_group_name_H-M   'P 1'
#
loop_
_entity.id
_entity.type
_entity.pdbx_description
1 polymer ?
#
loop_
_entity_poly.entity_id
_entity_poly.type
_entity_poly.pdbx_seq_one_letter_code
_entity_poly.pdbx_strand_id
1 'polypeptide(L)'
;YQPEIFLTQPIKGNLPGNGSLRLLGAGLVHESNGQSDPLSRSWNRIYAMAGTEWGKLTVIPRLWLIANENSKDSDNPDIGDYMGYGDVRWLYPLNDQSTVGGVIRYNPSSNKGAIQLDYAYPLTGGMKAILQLFHGYGENIQDYNHKSTNIGIGIMFNDFPEFNLTSGLQ
;
A
#
# COMPACT_ATOMS: atom_id res chain seq x y z
N TYR A 1 -11.44 4.06 8.95
CA TYR A 1 -10.43 4.14 10.02
C TYR A 1 -9.38 3.06 9.80
N GLN A 2 -8.09 3.42 9.90
CA GLN A 2 -6.99 2.46 9.64
C GLN A 2 -5.84 2.70 10.63
N PRO A 3 -6.03 2.41 11.95
CA PRO A 3 -4.92 2.43 12.89
C PRO A 3 -3.92 1.32 12.59
N GLU A 4 -2.63 1.68 12.62
CA GLU A 4 -1.51 0.80 12.32
C GLU A 4 -0.39 1.00 13.34
N ILE A 5 0.24 -0.08 13.76
CA ILE A 5 1.49 -0.07 14.51
C ILE A 5 2.51 -0.97 13.82
N PHE A 6 3.71 -0.47 13.63
CA PHE A 6 4.76 -1.24 12.99
C PHE A 6 6.14 -0.94 13.57
N LEU A 7 7.05 -1.90 13.36
CA LEU A 7 8.46 -1.77 13.68
C LEU A 7 9.26 -1.99 12.40
N THR A 8 10.31 -1.22 12.23
CA THR A 8 11.26 -1.39 11.14
C THR A 8 12.68 -1.49 11.66
N GLN A 9 13.47 -2.34 11.02
CA GLN A 9 14.90 -2.52 11.28
C GLN A 9 15.65 -2.19 9.99
N PRO A 10 16.51 -1.15 9.99
CA PRO A 10 17.45 -0.93 8.90
C PRO A 10 18.37 -2.14 8.71
N ILE A 11 18.61 -2.49 7.46
CA ILE A 11 19.46 -3.63 7.08
C ILE A 11 20.25 -3.28 5.83
N LYS A 12 21.41 -3.89 5.65
CA LYS A 12 22.19 -3.79 4.42
C LYS A 12 22.27 -5.17 3.77
N GLY A 13 21.72 -5.26 2.57
CA GLY A 13 21.77 -6.49 1.77
C GLY A 13 21.83 -6.18 0.29
N ASN A 14 22.45 -7.06 -0.47
CA ASN A 14 22.50 -6.98 -1.92
C ASN A 14 21.40 -7.85 -2.53
N LEU A 15 20.73 -7.33 -3.54
CA LEU A 15 19.72 -8.02 -4.31
C LEU A 15 20.19 -8.17 -5.78
N PRO A 16 19.69 -9.16 -6.52
CA PRO A 16 19.97 -9.28 -7.95
C PRO A 16 19.67 -7.99 -8.73
N GLY A 17 20.37 -7.76 -9.83
CA GLY A 17 20.16 -6.57 -10.69
C GLY A 17 20.63 -5.26 -10.06
N ASN A 18 21.71 -5.31 -9.25
CA ASN A 18 22.25 -4.16 -8.51
C ASN A 18 21.25 -3.53 -7.54
N GLY A 19 20.29 -4.32 -7.05
CA GLY A 19 19.35 -3.91 -6.03
C GLY A 19 19.95 -3.91 -4.63
N SER A 20 19.32 -3.18 -3.74
CA SER A 20 19.70 -3.10 -2.32
C SER A 20 18.49 -3.37 -1.43
N LEU A 21 18.65 -4.22 -0.43
CA LEU A 21 17.73 -4.34 0.69
C LEU A 21 18.12 -3.31 1.75
N ARG A 22 17.18 -2.47 2.15
CA ARG A 22 17.40 -1.32 3.05
C ARG A 22 16.78 -1.48 4.41
N LEU A 23 15.61 -2.13 4.49
CA LEU A 23 14.93 -2.38 5.74
C LEU A 23 14.08 -3.65 5.66
N LEU A 24 13.83 -4.21 6.83
CA LEU A 24 12.76 -5.17 7.07
C LEU A 24 11.81 -4.57 8.10
N GLY A 25 10.55 -4.93 8.02
CA GLY A 25 9.54 -4.46 8.95
C GLY A 25 8.42 -5.45 9.14
N ALA A 26 7.71 -5.29 10.24
CA ALA A 26 6.50 -6.04 10.55
C ALA A 26 5.52 -5.13 11.29
N GLY A 27 4.24 -5.37 11.14
CA GLY A 27 3.21 -4.55 11.79
C GLY A 27 1.87 -5.24 11.89
N LEU A 28 0.99 -4.54 12.60
CA LEU A 28 -0.40 -4.87 12.79
C LEU A 28 -1.23 -3.72 12.27
N VAL A 29 -2.26 -4.00 11.52
CA VAL A 29 -3.19 -3.00 11.01
C VAL A 29 -4.62 -3.47 11.19
N HIS A 30 -5.44 -2.60 11.76
CA HIS A 30 -6.90 -2.70 11.75
C HIS A 30 -7.45 -1.75 10.70
N GLU A 31 -8.44 -2.18 9.95
CA GLU A 31 -9.14 -1.30 9.02
C GLU A 31 -10.65 -1.53 9.14
N SER A 32 -11.43 -0.44 9.28
CA SER A 32 -12.88 -0.50 9.41
C SER A 32 -13.55 0.73 8.80
N ASN A 33 -14.81 0.55 8.37
CA ASN A 33 -15.63 1.66 7.90
C ASN A 33 -16.35 2.41 9.06
N GLY A 34 -16.30 1.91 10.30
CA GLY A 34 -16.91 2.52 11.47
C GLY A 34 -18.44 2.46 11.51
N GLN A 35 -19.06 1.58 10.72
CA GLN A 35 -20.51 1.39 10.70
C GLN A 35 -20.91 0.18 11.56
N SER A 36 -22.20 0.14 11.94
CA SER A 36 -22.81 -0.98 12.63
C SER A 36 -23.38 -2.00 11.65
N ASP A 37 -23.66 -3.21 12.11
CA ASP A 37 -24.35 -4.24 11.31
C ASP A 37 -25.69 -3.74 10.73
N PRO A 38 -26.01 -4.16 9.50
CA PRO A 38 -25.32 -5.09 8.60
C PRO A 38 -24.29 -4.41 7.65
N LEU A 39 -24.01 -3.13 7.86
CA LEU A 39 -23.11 -2.34 7.01
C LEU A 39 -21.66 -2.31 7.52
N SER A 40 -21.40 -2.92 8.67
CA SER A 40 -20.06 -3.05 9.24
C SER A 40 -19.13 -3.76 8.26
N ARG A 41 -17.93 -3.20 8.10
CA ARG A 41 -16.80 -3.82 7.39
C ARG A 41 -15.54 -3.57 8.20
N SER A 42 -14.88 -4.65 8.56
CA SER A 42 -13.62 -4.56 9.29
C SER A 42 -12.73 -5.76 9.02
N TRP A 43 -11.42 -5.57 9.07
CA TRP A 43 -10.45 -6.65 9.05
C TRP A 43 -9.16 -6.27 9.76
N ASN A 44 -8.46 -7.30 10.23
CA ASN A 44 -7.19 -7.16 10.92
C ASN A 44 -6.12 -7.93 10.17
N ARG A 45 -4.95 -7.34 10.00
CA ARG A 45 -3.82 -7.94 9.31
C ARG A 45 -2.56 -7.89 10.16
N ILE A 46 -1.81 -8.97 10.13
CA ILE A 46 -0.43 -9.02 10.59
C ILE A 46 0.43 -9.10 9.34
N TYR A 47 1.37 -8.19 9.15
CA TYR A 47 2.16 -8.14 7.93
C TYR A 47 3.66 -8.09 8.19
N ALA A 48 4.41 -8.55 7.18
CA ALA A 48 5.84 -8.31 7.03
C ALA A 48 6.08 -7.49 5.76
N MET A 49 7.13 -6.66 5.76
CA MET A 49 7.53 -5.87 4.60
C MET A 49 9.04 -5.80 4.46
N ALA A 50 9.48 -5.51 3.23
CA ALA A 50 10.88 -5.21 2.93
C ALA A 50 10.96 -3.90 2.14
N GLY A 51 11.87 -3.02 2.51
CA GLY A 51 12.20 -1.83 1.74
C GLY A 51 13.41 -2.12 0.85
N THR A 52 13.23 -1.98 -0.44
CA THR A 52 14.25 -2.32 -1.45
C THR A 52 14.42 -1.20 -2.46
N GLU A 53 15.60 -1.08 -3.07
CA GLU A 53 15.93 -0.04 -4.03
C GLU A 53 16.69 -0.59 -5.24
N TRP A 54 16.39 -0.10 -6.44
CA TRP A 54 17.14 -0.30 -7.68
C TRP A 54 17.35 1.07 -8.35
N GLY A 55 18.53 1.65 -8.11
CA GLY A 55 18.80 3.03 -8.52
C GLY A 55 17.81 4.01 -7.88
N LYS A 56 16.97 4.67 -8.69
CA LYS A 56 15.92 5.58 -8.21
C LYS A 56 14.59 4.87 -7.86
N LEU A 57 14.44 3.61 -8.21
CA LEU A 57 13.22 2.85 -7.96
C LEU A 57 13.22 2.32 -6.53
N THR A 58 12.25 2.73 -5.72
CA THR A 58 11.94 2.12 -4.42
C THR A 58 10.79 1.13 -4.59
N VAL A 59 10.94 -0.07 -4.03
CA VAL A 59 9.91 -1.11 -4.05
C VAL A 59 9.73 -1.66 -2.64
N ILE A 60 8.50 -1.71 -2.17
CA ILE A 60 8.13 -2.16 -0.84
C ILE A 60 7.08 -3.28 -0.95
N PRO A 61 7.48 -4.53 -1.12
CA PRO A 61 6.58 -5.67 -1.01
C PRO A 61 6.12 -5.84 0.44
N ARG A 62 4.84 -6.14 0.61
CA ARG A 62 4.23 -6.51 1.89
C ARG A 62 3.44 -7.80 1.70
N LEU A 63 3.54 -8.69 2.69
CA LEU A 63 2.75 -9.91 2.78
C LEU A 63 2.04 -9.93 4.12
N TRP A 64 0.81 -10.37 4.17
CA TRP A 64 0.03 -10.41 5.39
C TRP A 64 -0.78 -11.69 5.58
N LEU A 65 -1.11 -11.91 6.84
CA LEU A 65 -2.11 -12.85 7.27
C LEU A 65 -3.34 -12.06 7.74
N ILE A 66 -4.52 -12.53 7.41
CA ILE A 66 -5.79 -11.93 7.84
C ILE A 66 -6.20 -12.66 9.12
N ALA A 67 -6.32 -11.90 10.21
CA ALA A 67 -6.79 -12.45 11.46
C ALA A 67 -8.30 -12.70 11.40
N ASN A 68 -8.74 -13.87 11.89
CA ASN A 68 -10.14 -14.31 11.88
C ASN A 68 -10.75 -14.45 10.47
N GLU A 69 -9.91 -14.70 9.46
CA GLU A 69 -10.38 -15.04 8.13
C GLU A 69 -11.32 -16.26 8.20
N ASN A 70 -12.40 -16.23 7.43
CA ASN A 70 -13.44 -17.27 7.42
C ASN A 70 -14.17 -17.51 8.76
N SER A 71 -14.02 -16.62 9.74
CA SER A 71 -14.85 -16.67 10.94
C SER A 71 -16.31 -16.36 10.60
N LYS A 72 -17.25 -17.08 11.23
CA LYS A 72 -18.69 -16.78 11.10
C LYS A 72 -19.07 -15.41 11.65
N ASP A 73 -18.21 -14.85 12.54
CA ASP A 73 -18.37 -13.56 13.15
C ASP A 73 -17.61 -12.45 12.40
N SER A 74 -17.10 -12.74 11.20
CA SER A 74 -16.40 -11.76 10.36
C SER A 74 -17.40 -10.93 9.56
N ASP A 75 -17.25 -9.61 9.60
CA ASP A 75 -18.05 -8.67 8.78
C ASP A 75 -17.88 -8.88 7.26
N ASN A 76 -16.77 -9.50 6.88
CA ASN A 76 -16.38 -9.69 5.48
C ASN A 76 -15.52 -10.97 5.30
N PRO A 77 -16.16 -12.15 5.39
CA PRO A 77 -15.45 -13.44 5.45
C PRO A 77 -14.68 -13.79 4.16
N ASP A 78 -15.01 -13.17 3.04
CA ASP A 78 -14.39 -13.39 1.73
C ASP A 78 -13.43 -12.25 1.31
N ILE A 79 -13.04 -11.37 2.22
CA ILE A 79 -12.19 -10.22 1.91
C ILE A 79 -10.84 -10.64 1.32
N GLY A 80 -10.28 -11.76 1.74
CA GLY A 80 -9.05 -12.32 1.23
C GLY A 80 -9.11 -12.65 -0.26
N ASP A 81 -10.27 -13.01 -0.80
CA ASP A 81 -10.44 -13.27 -2.22
C ASP A 81 -10.23 -12.02 -3.08
N TYR A 82 -10.60 -10.84 -2.57
CA TYR A 82 -10.54 -9.57 -3.30
C TYR A 82 -9.27 -8.77 -3.00
N MET A 83 -8.90 -8.72 -1.73
CA MET A 83 -7.75 -7.93 -1.26
C MET A 83 -6.43 -8.69 -1.34
N GLY A 84 -6.49 -10.03 -1.43
CA GLY A 84 -5.31 -10.89 -1.44
C GLY A 84 -4.56 -10.90 -0.12
N TYR A 85 -3.32 -11.41 -0.18
CA TYR A 85 -2.44 -11.61 0.98
C TYR A 85 -1.13 -10.83 0.86
N GLY A 86 -1.08 -9.84 -0.02
CA GLY A 86 0.07 -8.97 -0.21
C GLY A 86 -0.16 -7.88 -1.23
N ASP A 87 0.69 -6.87 -1.16
CA ASP A 87 0.81 -5.83 -2.16
C ASP A 87 2.28 -5.50 -2.45
N VAL A 88 2.49 -4.82 -3.54
CA VAL A 88 3.76 -4.21 -3.89
C VAL A 88 3.52 -2.72 -4.08
N ARG A 89 4.13 -1.91 -3.21
CA ARG A 89 4.19 -0.46 -3.37
C ARG A 89 5.48 -0.08 -4.05
N TRP A 90 5.45 0.92 -4.90
CA TRP A 90 6.64 1.39 -5.57
C TRP A 90 6.59 2.91 -5.79
N LEU A 91 7.77 3.51 -5.83
CA LEU A 91 7.98 4.94 -6.09
C LEU A 91 9.16 5.12 -7.02
N TYR A 92 9.03 6.06 -7.96
CA TYR A 92 10.07 6.43 -8.89
C TYR A 92 10.09 7.95 -9.08
N PRO A 93 11.10 8.66 -8.57
CA PRO A 93 11.31 10.08 -8.86
C PRO A 93 11.66 10.26 -10.34
N LEU A 94 10.80 10.95 -11.09
CA LEU A 94 11.06 11.29 -12.49
C LEU A 94 12.14 12.37 -12.60
N ASN A 95 12.07 13.35 -11.71
CA ASN A 95 13.03 14.42 -11.50
C ASN A 95 12.99 14.88 -10.03
N ASP A 96 13.68 15.97 -9.71
CA ASP A 96 13.80 16.49 -8.34
C ASP A 96 12.45 16.96 -7.73
N GLN A 97 11.41 17.07 -8.53
CA GLN A 97 10.14 17.65 -8.09
C GLN A 97 8.93 16.73 -8.36
N SER A 98 9.00 15.86 -9.37
CA SER A 98 7.88 15.02 -9.81
C SER A 98 8.16 13.56 -9.51
N THR A 99 7.15 12.88 -8.98
CA THR A 99 7.23 11.46 -8.60
C THR A 99 6.05 10.70 -9.20
N VAL A 100 6.32 9.51 -9.69
CA VAL A 100 5.30 8.52 -10.02
C VAL A 100 5.41 7.36 -9.05
N GLY A 101 4.28 6.79 -8.67
CA GLY A 101 4.24 5.65 -7.78
C GLY A 101 2.98 4.84 -7.95
N GLY A 102 2.80 3.85 -7.11
CA GLY A 102 1.57 3.08 -7.14
C GLY A 102 1.60 1.87 -6.22
N VAL A 103 0.49 1.15 -6.28
CA VAL A 103 0.27 -0.10 -5.54
C VAL A 103 -0.29 -1.14 -6.49
N ILE A 104 0.21 -2.36 -6.40
CA ILE A 104 -0.28 -3.51 -7.14
C ILE A 104 -0.64 -4.60 -6.14
N ARG A 105 -1.83 -5.16 -6.26
CA ARG A 105 -2.30 -6.33 -5.51
C ARG A 105 -2.83 -7.37 -6.49
N TYR A 106 -2.60 -8.63 -6.17
CA TYR A 106 -3.17 -9.73 -6.95
C TYR A 106 -3.29 -11.00 -6.10
N ASN A 107 -4.47 -11.60 -6.14
CA ASN A 107 -4.70 -12.92 -5.56
C ASN A 107 -4.86 -13.96 -6.70
N PRO A 108 -3.88 -14.83 -6.91
CA PRO A 108 -3.94 -15.82 -7.99
C PRO A 108 -5.03 -16.88 -7.78
N SER A 109 -5.43 -17.15 -6.54
CA SER A 109 -6.45 -18.16 -6.22
C SER A 109 -7.84 -17.73 -6.68
N SER A 110 -8.16 -16.45 -6.56
CA SER A 110 -9.46 -15.88 -6.97
C SER A 110 -9.42 -15.14 -8.30
N ASN A 111 -8.22 -14.92 -8.86
CA ASN A 111 -7.96 -14.11 -10.06
C ASN A 111 -8.50 -12.68 -9.91
N LYS A 112 -8.37 -12.10 -8.72
CA LYS A 112 -8.79 -10.74 -8.40
C LYS A 112 -7.59 -9.90 -7.94
N GLY A 113 -7.72 -8.59 -8.04
CA GLY A 113 -6.68 -7.67 -7.60
C GLY A 113 -6.98 -6.25 -7.97
N ALA A 114 -6.00 -5.37 -7.79
CA ALA A 114 -6.09 -3.96 -8.12
C ALA A 114 -4.73 -3.39 -8.52
N ILE A 115 -4.78 -2.34 -9.29
CA ILE A 115 -3.65 -1.46 -9.58
C ILE A 115 -4.06 -0.02 -9.29
N GLN A 116 -3.19 0.69 -8.60
CA GLN A 116 -3.28 2.14 -8.41
C GLN A 116 -2.00 2.76 -8.96
N LEU A 117 -2.14 3.87 -9.67
CA LEU A 117 -1.06 4.70 -10.17
C LEU A 117 -1.25 6.12 -9.66
N ASP A 118 -0.19 6.70 -9.12
CA ASP A 118 -0.18 8.04 -8.58
C ASP A 118 0.91 8.86 -9.28
N TYR A 119 0.56 10.08 -9.71
CA TYR A 119 1.51 11.05 -10.25
C TYR A 119 1.44 12.33 -9.45
N ALA A 120 2.56 12.75 -8.89
CA ALA A 120 2.68 14.00 -8.15
C ALA A 120 3.49 15.02 -8.96
N TYR A 121 2.89 16.20 -9.20
CA TYR A 121 3.47 17.31 -9.95
C TYR A 121 3.64 18.54 -9.04
N PRO A 122 4.80 19.21 -9.04
CA PRO A 122 5.05 20.35 -8.17
C PRO A 122 4.17 21.54 -8.52
N LEU A 123 3.65 22.19 -7.50
CA LEU A 123 2.99 23.49 -7.54
C LEU A 123 3.84 24.53 -6.78
N THR A 124 3.38 25.75 -6.72
CA THR A 124 4.03 26.79 -5.92
C THR A 124 3.82 26.56 -4.42
N GLY A 125 4.75 27.02 -3.58
CA GLY A 125 4.60 26.99 -2.12
C GLY A 125 4.77 25.62 -1.47
N GLY A 126 5.50 24.70 -2.09
CA GLY A 126 5.75 23.36 -1.53
C GLY A 126 4.57 22.39 -1.67
N MET A 127 3.52 22.78 -2.35
CA MET A 127 2.39 21.92 -2.67
C MET A 127 2.67 21.09 -3.92
N LYS A 128 1.97 19.97 -4.05
CA LYS A 128 1.94 19.14 -5.27
C LYS A 128 0.51 18.85 -5.71
N ALA A 129 0.25 18.94 -7.00
CA ALA A 129 -0.95 18.34 -7.58
C ALA A 129 -0.75 16.84 -7.65
N ILE A 130 -1.78 16.07 -7.33
CA ILE A 130 -1.78 14.62 -7.46
C ILE A 130 -2.86 14.20 -8.46
N LEU A 131 -2.49 13.30 -9.36
CA LEU A 131 -3.40 12.54 -10.21
C LEU A 131 -3.32 11.08 -9.77
N GLN A 132 -4.46 10.48 -9.48
CA GLN A 132 -4.57 9.08 -9.09
C GLN A 132 -5.47 8.34 -10.06
N LEU A 133 -5.03 7.18 -10.50
CA LEU A 133 -5.81 6.23 -11.29
C LEU A 133 -5.93 4.94 -10.49
N PHE A 134 -7.15 4.43 -10.36
CA PHE A 134 -7.41 3.16 -9.71
C PHE A 134 -8.20 2.24 -10.64
N HIS A 135 -7.83 0.96 -10.65
CA HIS A 135 -8.59 -0.09 -11.33
C HIS A 135 -8.50 -1.40 -10.56
N GLY A 136 -9.65 -1.99 -10.27
CA GLY A 136 -9.71 -3.29 -9.61
C GLY A 136 -10.69 -3.33 -8.45
N TYR A 137 -10.40 -4.20 -7.47
CA TYR A 137 -11.20 -4.43 -6.28
C TYR A 137 -10.57 -3.76 -5.06
N GLY A 138 -11.41 -3.38 -4.06
CA GLY A 138 -10.94 -2.89 -2.77
C GLY A 138 -10.29 -1.52 -2.84
N GLU A 139 -10.87 -0.58 -3.57
CA GLU A 139 -10.51 0.83 -3.48
C GLU A 139 -10.81 1.38 -2.08
N ASN A 140 -11.91 0.93 -1.50
CA ASN A 140 -12.28 1.15 -0.11
C ASN A 140 -12.81 -0.15 0.51
N ILE A 141 -12.85 -0.21 1.84
CA ILE A 141 -13.29 -1.42 2.55
C ILE A 141 -14.78 -1.68 2.42
N GLN A 142 -15.59 -0.65 2.24
CA GLN A 142 -17.06 -0.79 2.15
C GLN A 142 -17.47 -1.59 0.93
N ASP A 143 -16.82 -1.31 -0.20
CA ASP A 143 -17.10 -1.91 -1.51
C ASP A 143 -15.92 -2.80 -1.96
N TYR A 144 -15.26 -3.49 -1.01
CA TYR A 144 -14.06 -4.27 -1.30
C TYR A 144 -14.28 -5.33 -2.39
N ASN A 145 -15.51 -5.83 -2.53
CA ASN A 145 -15.92 -6.85 -3.50
C ASN A 145 -16.48 -6.26 -4.81
N HIS A 146 -16.48 -4.93 -4.95
CA HIS A 146 -16.87 -4.26 -6.18
C HIS A 146 -15.64 -3.86 -7.00
N LYS A 147 -15.69 -4.14 -8.31
CA LYS A 147 -14.64 -3.72 -9.24
C LYS A 147 -14.94 -2.32 -9.76
N SER A 148 -14.02 -1.39 -9.52
CA SER A 148 -14.15 -0.01 -9.94
C SER A 148 -13.00 0.44 -10.85
N THR A 149 -13.23 1.54 -11.56
CA THR A 149 -12.20 2.29 -12.29
C THR A 149 -12.44 3.76 -12.03
N ASN A 150 -11.51 4.39 -11.31
CA ASN A 150 -11.67 5.75 -10.86
C ASN A 150 -10.44 6.60 -11.17
N ILE A 151 -10.70 7.89 -11.39
CA ILE A 151 -9.68 8.93 -11.56
C ILE A 151 -9.90 9.95 -10.45
N GLY A 152 -8.86 10.22 -9.67
CA GLY A 152 -8.84 11.22 -8.62
C GLY A 152 -7.85 12.35 -8.94
N ILE A 153 -8.21 13.56 -8.56
CA ILE A 153 -7.33 14.72 -8.61
C ILE A 153 -7.34 15.37 -7.23
N GLY A 154 -6.18 15.73 -6.72
CA GLY A 154 -6.04 16.34 -5.40
C GLY A 154 -4.84 17.25 -5.27
N ILE A 155 -4.72 17.83 -4.08
CA ILE A 155 -3.56 18.63 -3.67
C ILE A 155 -2.92 17.96 -2.46
N MET A 156 -1.62 17.80 -2.51
CA MET A 156 -0.81 17.24 -1.44
C MET A 156 0.11 18.32 -0.88
N PHE A 157 0.12 18.49 0.45
CA PHE A 157 0.92 19.49 1.15
C PHE A 157 2.29 18.96 1.59
N ASN A 158 2.44 17.64 1.68
CA ASN A 158 3.70 16.97 1.98
C ASN A 158 4.01 16.00 0.83
N ASP A 159 5.28 15.69 0.64
CA ASP A 159 5.64 14.61 -0.27
C ASP A 159 5.01 13.29 0.16
N PHE A 160 4.92 12.34 -0.82
CA PHE A 160 4.76 10.93 -0.44
C PHE A 160 5.72 10.67 0.70
N PRO A 161 5.30 9.95 1.77
CA PRO A 161 6.23 9.62 2.82
C PRO A 161 7.46 8.99 2.14
N GLU A 162 8.47 9.81 1.95
CA GLU A 162 9.79 9.32 1.62
C GLU A 162 10.12 8.43 2.80
N PHE A 163 9.99 7.13 2.61
CA PHE A 163 10.76 6.21 3.40
C PHE A 163 12.19 6.56 3.07
N ASN A 164 12.75 7.47 3.84
CA ASN A 164 14.17 7.80 3.77
C ASN A 164 14.89 6.57 4.31
N LEU A 165 14.98 5.53 3.46
CA LEU A 165 15.56 4.23 3.77
C LEU A 165 17.05 4.38 4.13
N THR A 166 17.62 5.58 3.89
CA THR A 166 19.04 5.89 4.12
C THR A 166 19.31 6.61 5.43
N SER A 167 18.32 7.25 6.08
CA SER A 167 18.56 8.09 7.26
C SER A 167 18.93 7.32 8.55
N GLY A 168 18.85 6.01 8.55
CA GLY A 168 19.22 5.14 9.68
C GLY A 168 20.55 4.40 9.53
N LEU A 169 21.36 4.71 8.50
CA LEU A 169 22.56 3.94 8.16
C LEU A 169 23.87 4.73 8.26
N GLN A 170 23.89 5.86 8.99
CA GLN A 170 25.14 6.54 9.38
C GLN A 170 25.80 5.86 10.57
#